data_b17c8a8a70aa1a4540936a4df30ad90d
#
_entry.id   b17c8a8a70aa1a4540936a4df30ad90d
#
_cell.length_a   1.000
_cell.length_b   1.000
_cell.length_c   1.000
_cell.angle_alpha   90.00
_cell.angle_beta   90.00
_cell.angle_gamma   90.00
#
_symmetry.space_group_name_H-M   'P 1'
#
loop_
_entity.id
_entity.type
_entity.pdbx_description
1 polymer ?
#
loop_
_entity_poly.entity_id
_entity_poly.type
_entity_poly.pdbx_seq_one_letter_code
_entity_poly.pdbx_strand_id
1 'polypeptide(L)'
;MMTDPKFIDVDGIRTRYFEKGSGEVLLLVHGSHFGTPDACESALDWEYNFDALAQSFRVIAMDKLGQGYTGNPKTDADFTMAATVKHAARLIETLGLKNVHVIGHSRGGYVVARLTLDHPELVRSCVIIDSGTLAPGPSKTEYIMKEAPKPRLSRESQRWCIEHYSFRPDHITQAWLDEAENIAKSTKYQETVRKMEDEGLKSKQFFTHLAVHKEETLNWIIQGKLTQPTLLIWGYNDPTAELKRGQMLFELIADANPNSEMHIINRAGHFCYREQPETFNQVIKGFVEKCAGSK
;
A
#
# COMPACT_ATOMS: atom_id res chain seq x y z
N MET A 1 15.56 -12.52 -2.99
CA MET A 1 15.56 -11.78 -1.70
C MET A 1 15.81 -10.31 -2.03
N MET A 2 15.03 -9.39 -1.50
CA MET A 2 15.20 -7.94 -1.74
C MET A 2 16.46 -7.45 -1.01
N THR A 3 17.59 -7.52 -1.71
CA THR A 3 18.89 -7.01 -1.28
C THR A 3 19.23 -5.76 -2.10
N ASP A 4 20.11 -4.91 -1.61
CA ASP A 4 20.54 -3.69 -2.30
C ASP A 4 19.48 -2.55 -2.27
N PRO A 5 19.16 -2.03 -1.06
CA PRO A 5 18.30 -0.85 -0.94
C PRO A 5 18.97 0.38 -1.52
N LYS A 6 18.22 1.11 -2.36
CA LYS A 6 18.61 2.39 -2.93
C LYS A 6 18.01 3.53 -2.13
N PHE A 7 18.66 4.68 -2.16
CA PHE A 7 18.16 5.89 -1.51
C PHE A 7 18.26 7.07 -2.49
N ILE A 8 17.22 7.88 -2.51
CA ILE A 8 17.17 9.10 -3.31
C ILE A 8 16.56 10.23 -2.48
N ASP A 9 16.95 11.45 -2.76
CA ASP A 9 16.30 12.63 -2.18
C ASP A 9 15.03 12.97 -2.99
N VAL A 10 13.90 13.00 -2.29
CA VAL A 10 12.62 13.42 -2.86
C VAL A 10 12.16 14.65 -2.09
N ASP A 11 12.34 15.83 -2.68
CA ASP A 11 12.02 17.13 -2.07
C ASP A 11 12.63 17.31 -0.66
N GLY A 12 13.89 16.87 -0.47
CA GLY A 12 14.61 16.94 0.80
C GLY A 12 14.23 15.86 1.81
N ILE A 13 13.58 14.78 1.37
CA ILE A 13 13.27 13.60 2.16
C ILE A 13 14.04 12.41 1.60
N ARG A 14 14.97 11.86 2.40
CA ARG A 14 15.71 10.65 2.05
C ARG A 14 14.74 9.48 1.93
N THR A 15 14.53 8.98 0.71
CA THR A 15 13.53 7.96 0.37
C THR A 15 14.21 6.64 0.01
N ARG A 16 13.84 5.55 0.72
CA ARG A 16 14.31 4.20 0.40
C ARG A 16 13.42 3.56 -0.66
N TYR A 17 14.05 2.88 -1.60
CA TYR A 17 13.38 2.01 -2.56
C TYR A 17 14.28 0.85 -2.99
N PHE A 18 13.67 -0.17 -3.57
CA PHE A 18 14.36 -1.27 -4.25
C PHE A 18 13.99 -1.23 -5.72
N GLU A 19 14.91 -1.64 -6.57
CA GLU A 19 14.69 -1.62 -8.02
C GLU A 19 15.37 -2.81 -8.68
N LYS A 20 14.65 -3.52 -9.56
CA LYS A 20 15.15 -4.66 -10.31
C LYS A 20 14.39 -4.87 -11.61
N GLY A 21 15.02 -5.52 -12.61
CA GLY A 21 14.41 -5.87 -13.88
C GLY A 21 14.42 -4.72 -14.89
N SER A 22 13.67 -4.89 -15.99
CA SER A 22 13.59 -3.94 -17.09
C SER A 22 12.23 -4.04 -17.81
N GLY A 23 11.90 -3.08 -18.67
CA GLY A 23 10.63 -3.05 -19.41
C GLY A 23 9.58 -2.13 -18.77
N GLU A 24 8.30 -2.52 -18.83
CA GLU A 24 7.20 -1.77 -18.20
C GLU A 24 7.46 -1.58 -16.71
N VAL A 25 7.15 -0.39 -16.20
CA VAL A 25 7.50 -0.01 -14.83
C VAL A 25 6.37 -0.32 -13.87
N LEU A 26 6.66 -1.11 -12.84
CA LEU A 26 5.75 -1.35 -11.69
C LEU A 26 6.25 -0.58 -10.48
N LEU A 27 5.38 0.23 -9.86
CA LEU A 27 5.62 0.83 -8.55
C LEU A 27 4.78 0.12 -7.49
N LEU A 28 5.43 -0.55 -6.56
CA LEU A 28 4.81 -1.29 -5.46
C LEU A 28 4.77 -0.41 -4.19
N VAL A 29 3.56 -0.20 -3.65
CA VAL A 29 3.30 0.66 -2.50
C VAL A 29 2.65 -0.17 -1.38
N HIS A 30 3.37 -0.35 -0.28
CA HIS A 30 2.94 -1.17 0.86
C HIS A 30 1.80 -0.53 1.68
N GLY A 31 1.23 -1.28 2.62
CA GLY A 31 0.12 -0.87 3.49
C GLY A 31 0.52 0.05 4.65
N SER A 32 -0.32 0.08 5.70
CA SER A 32 -0.08 0.83 6.95
C SER A 32 -0.05 2.37 6.81
N HIS A 33 0.25 3.08 7.91
CA HIS A 33 0.34 4.55 7.99
C HIS A 33 1.40 4.99 9.00
N PHE A 34 1.60 6.29 9.12
CA PHE A 34 2.55 6.90 10.07
C PHE A 34 2.36 6.36 11.49
N GLY A 35 3.45 5.86 12.09
CA GLY A 35 3.48 5.49 13.51
C GLY A 35 2.38 4.52 13.94
N THR A 36 1.94 3.62 13.03
CA THR A 36 0.95 2.61 13.41
C THR A 36 1.49 1.73 14.55
N PRO A 37 0.68 1.45 15.57
CA PRO A 37 1.10 0.56 16.64
C PRO A 37 0.94 -0.93 16.30
N ASP A 38 0.42 -1.27 15.12
CA ASP A 38 0.06 -2.65 14.75
C ASP A 38 1.28 -3.43 14.24
N ALA A 39 1.73 -3.12 13.03
CA ALA A 39 2.93 -3.70 12.44
C ALA A 39 3.65 -2.66 11.58
N CYS A 40 4.99 -2.65 11.65
CA CYS A 40 5.81 -1.78 10.82
C CYS A 40 5.94 -2.38 9.43
N GLU A 41 5.30 -1.77 8.46
CA GLU A 41 5.38 -2.18 7.07
C GLU A 41 6.48 -1.40 6.30
N SER A 42 7.00 -2.01 5.26
CA SER A 42 8.02 -1.45 4.38
C SER A 42 7.95 -2.08 2.99
N ALA A 43 8.85 -1.67 2.10
CA ALA A 43 8.99 -2.31 0.79
C ALA A 43 9.25 -3.82 0.87
N LEU A 44 9.76 -4.33 2.01
CA LEU A 44 10.01 -5.76 2.21
C LEU A 44 8.73 -6.61 2.26
N ASP A 45 7.58 -5.99 2.42
CA ASP A 45 6.29 -6.68 2.32
C ASP A 45 6.13 -7.42 0.98
N TRP A 46 6.82 -6.93 -0.06
CA TRP A 46 6.79 -7.48 -1.41
C TRP A 46 7.84 -8.57 -1.68
N GLU A 47 8.49 -9.13 -0.65
CA GLU A 47 9.63 -10.06 -0.82
C GLU A 47 9.33 -11.29 -1.69
N TYR A 48 8.08 -11.80 -1.69
CA TYR A 48 7.65 -12.94 -2.51
C TYR A 48 7.30 -12.57 -3.96
N ASN A 49 7.09 -11.28 -4.22
CA ASN A 49 6.60 -10.81 -5.52
C ASN A 49 7.71 -10.10 -6.31
N PHE A 50 8.59 -9.40 -5.63
CA PHE A 50 9.58 -8.50 -6.23
C PHE A 50 10.46 -9.20 -7.26
N ASP A 51 11.14 -10.30 -6.88
CA ASP A 51 12.04 -11.04 -7.79
C ASP A 51 11.27 -11.72 -8.93
N ALA A 52 10.08 -12.23 -8.66
CA ALA A 52 9.25 -12.90 -9.67
C ALA A 52 8.74 -11.92 -10.73
N LEU A 53 8.22 -10.77 -10.30
CA LEU A 53 7.76 -9.71 -11.21
C LEU A 53 8.92 -9.08 -11.98
N ALA A 54 10.10 -8.96 -11.37
CA ALA A 54 11.29 -8.40 -11.99
C ALA A 54 11.86 -9.27 -13.15
N GLN A 55 11.38 -10.49 -13.31
CA GLN A 55 11.71 -11.31 -14.50
C GLN A 55 11.08 -10.75 -15.79
N SER A 56 9.96 -10.02 -15.67
CA SER A 56 9.22 -9.50 -16.82
C SER A 56 9.12 -7.97 -16.86
N PHE A 57 9.34 -7.30 -15.74
CA PHE A 57 9.10 -5.89 -15.56
C PHE A 57 10.26 -5.17 -14.86
N ARG A 58 10.32 -3.84 -14.98
CA ARG A 58 11.12 -3.00 -14.12
C ARG A 58 10.32 -2.71 -12.84
N VAL A 59 10.66 -3.37 -11.74
CA VAL A 59 9.94 -3.29 -10.47
C VAL A 59 10.62 -2.34 -9.53
N ILE A 60 9.86 -1.41 -8.98
CA ILE A 60 10.29 -0.48 -7.94
C ILE A 60 9.37 -0.70 -6.73
N ALA A 61 9.94 -1.05 -5.58
CA ALA A 61 9.22 -1.15 -4.32
C ALA A 61 9.70 -0.05 -3.38
N MET A 62 8.81 0.86 -2.98
CA MET A 62 9.16 2.02 -2.17
C MET A 62 8.76 1.86 -0.71
N ASP A 63 9.55 2.42 0.20
CA ASP A 63 9.06 2.76 1.52
C ASP A 63 8.30 4.09 1.43
N LYS A 64 7.05 4.09 1.89
CA LYS A 64 6.24 5.31 1.90
C LYS A 64 6.80 6.37 2.84
N LEU A 65 6.41 7.61 2.63
CA LEU A 65 6.73 8.74 3.49
C LEU A 65 6.53 8.40 4.98
N GLY A 66 7.56 8.59 5.79
CA GLY A 66 7.54 8.37 7.24
C GLY A 66 7.48 6.90 7.68
N GLN A 67 7.54 5.93 6.75
CA GLN A 67 7.48 4.50 7.02
C GLN A 67 8.75 3.80 6.53
N GLY A 68 8.95 2.55 6.94
CA GLY A 68 10.19 1.85 6.64
C GLY A 68 11.41 2.70 7.03
N TYR A 69 12.33 2.89 6.09
CA TYR A 69 13.52 3.73 6.26
C TYR A 69 13.45 5.05 5.47
N THR A 70 12.30 5.38 4.89
CA THR A 70 12.05 6.70 4.31
C THR A 70 11.84 7.74 5.41
N GLY A 71 12.40 8.93 5.23
CA GLY A 71 12.34 10.04 6.19
C GLY A 71 10.90 10.45 6.57
N ASN A 72 10.77 11.07 7.73
CA ASN A 72 9.49 11.60 8.21
C ASN A 72 9.05 12.82 7.40
N PRO A 73 7.75 13.17 7.39
CA PRO A 73 7.28 14.47 6.93
C PRO A 73 8.04 15.62 7.57
N LYS A 74 8.25 16.70 6.82
CA LYS A 74 9.02 17.87 7.30
C LYS A 74 8.28 18.68 8.35
N THR A 75 6.96 18.69 8.28
CA THR A 75 6.08 19.44 9.21
C THR A 75 4.98 18.53 9.74
N ASP A 76 4.42 18.88 10.88
CA ASP A 76 3.30 18.15 11.47
C ASP A 76 2.06 18.19 10.56
N ALA A 77 1.89 19.27 9.78
CA ALA A 77 0.83 19.40 8.80
C ALA A 77 0.89 18.34 7.67
N ASP A 78 2.05 17.75 7.42
CA ASP A 78 2.26 16.76 6.37
C ASP A 78 2.04 15.31 6.84
N PHE A 79 1.64 15.07 8.11
CA PHE A 79 1.23 13.73 8.56
C PHE A 79 -0.17 13.40 8.04
N THR A 80 -0.31 13.33 6.70
CA THR A 80 -1.57 13.08 6.00
C THR A 80 -1.39 12.08 4.86
N MET A 81 -2.49 11.43 4.44
CA MET A 81 -2.46 10.59 3.24
C MET A 81 -2.19 11.40 1.98
N ALA A 82 -2.64 12.66 1.90
CA ALA A 82 -2.35 13.54 0.78
C ALA A 82 -0.84 13.79 0.60
N ALA A 83 -0.11 14.02 1.71
CA ALA A 83 1.35 14.12 1.65
C ALA A 83 2.03 12.82 1.20
N THR A 84 1.49 11.66 1.60
CA THR A 84 1.98 10.35 1.13
C THR A 84 1.75 10.17 -0.37
N VAL A 85 0.58 10.57 -0.89
CA VAL A 85 0.27 10.55 -2.34
C VAL A 85 1.22 11.46 -3.10
N LYS A 86 1.36 12.70 -2.65
CA LYS A 86 2.28 13.68 -3.25
C LYS A 86 3.72 13.16 -3.27
N HIS A 87 4.19 12.56 -2.18
CA HIS A 87 5.53 12.00 -2.10
C HIS A 87 5.75 10.84 -3.08
N ALA A 88 4.74 9.98 -3.29
CA ALA A 88 4.81 8.91 -4.29
C ALA A 88 4.87 9.47 -5.72
N ALA A 89 4.08 10.51 -6.06
CA ALA A 89 4.16 11.20 -7.33
C ALA A 89 5.55 11.82 -7.55
N ARG A 90 6.08 12.51 -6.55
CA ARG A 90 7.41 13.13 -6.62
C ARG A 90 8.53 12.09 -6.77
N LEU A 91 8.39 10.91 -6.17
CA LEU A 91 9.35 9.81 -6.40
C LEU A 91 9.34 9.36 -7.86
N ILE A 92 8.16 9.17 -8.47
CA ILE A 92 8.02 8.83 -9.90
C ILE A 92 8.72 9.86 -10.76
N GLU A 93 8.47 11.15 -10.52
CA GLU A 93 9.09 12.26 -11.27
C GLU A 93 10.61 12.33 -11.05
N THR A 94 11.08 12.19 -9.81
CA THR A 94 12.51 12.25 -9.44
C THR A 94 13.29 11.10 -10.08
N LEU A 95 12.68 9.91 -10.22
CA LEU A 95 13.27 8.77 -10.94
C LEU A 95 13.12 8.87 -12.47
N GLY A 96 12.49 9.93 -12.99
CA GLY A 96 12.27 10.13 -14.42
C GLY A 96 11.33 9.10 -15.05
N LEU A 97 10.43 8.51 -14.25
CA LEU A 97 9.51 7.47 -14.71
C LEU A 97 8.28 8.07 -15.40
N LYS A 98 7.72 7.30 -16.33
CA LYS A 98 6.49 7.65 -17.07
C LYS A 98 5.68 6.40 -17.31
N ASN A 99 4.36 6.55 -17.47
CA ASN A 99 3.45 5.44 -17.77
C ASN A 99 3.61 4.29 -16.76
N VAL A 100 3.58 4.60 -15.47
CA VAL A 100 3.85 3.64 -14.39
C VAL A 100 2.58 2.83 -14.08
N HIS A 101 2.71 1.52 -13.97
CA HIS A 101 1.69 0.67 -13.37
C HIS A 101 1.83 0.77 -11.84
N VAL A 102 0.89 1.41 -11.18
CA VAL A 102 0.93 1.61 -9.72
C VAL A 102 0.14 0.52 -9.01
N ILE A 103 0.77 -0.15 -8.05
CA ILE A 103 0.23 -1.31 -7.34
C ILE A 103 0.30 -1.03 -5.84
N GLY A 104 -0.84 -1.01 -5.18
CA GLY A 104 -0.89 -0.65 -3.76
C GLY A 104 -1.70 -1.58 -2.90
N HIS A 105 -1.16 -1.96 -1.74
CA HIS A 105 -1.81 -2.78 -0.75
C HIS A 105 -2.42 -1.94 0.38
N SER A 106 -3.63 -2.27 0.82
CA SER A 106 -4.27 -1.65 1.99
C SER A 106 -4.33 -0.12 1.87
N ARG A 107 -3.68 0.65 2.76
CA ARG A 107 -3.52 2.10 2.61
C ARG A 107 -2.68 2.48 1.40
N GLY A 108 -1.76 1.62 0.96
CA GLY A 108 -1.08 1.79 -0.33
C GLY A 108 -2.06 1.74 -1.51
N GLY A 109 -3.11 0.92 -1.43
CA GLY A 109 -4.20 0.90 -2.42
C GLY A 109 -4.96 2.22 -2.51
N TYR A 110 -5.19 2.88 -1.37
CA TYR A 110 -5.69 4.26 -1.35
C TYR A 110 -4.71 5.24 -2.02
N VAL A 111 -3.42 5.11 -1.69
CA VAL A 111 -2.37 5.99 -2.25
C VAL A 111 -2.35 5.89 -3.77
N VAL A 112 -2.33 4.68 -4.33
CA VAL A 112 -2.24 4.50 -5.80
C VAL A 112 -3.51 4.92 -6.52
N ALA A 113 -4.69 4.70 -5.93
CA ALA A 113 -5.95 5.18 -6.49
C ALA A 113 -5.99 6.72 -6.54
N ARG A 114 -5.62 7.38 -5.44
CA ARG A 114 -5.57 8.83 -5.38
C ARG A 114 -4.47 9.41 -6.25
N LEU A 115 -3.30 8.80 -6.30
CA LEU A 115 -2.21 9.17 -7.21
C LEU A 115 -2.67 9.13 -8.68
N THR A 116 -3.44 8.10 -9.07
CA THR A 116 -3.98 7.97 -10.42
C THR A 116 -4.97 9.09 -10.74
N LEU A 117 -5.77 9.51 -9.76
CA LEU A 117 -6.73 10.61 -9.92
C LEU A 117 -6.07 11.98 -9.97
N ASP A 118 -5.04 12.21 -9.13
CA ASP A 118 -4.33 13.49 -9.06
C ASP A 118 -3.33 13.68 -10.21
N HIS A 119 -2.71 12.57 -10.70
CA HIS A 119 -1.63 12.57 -11.70
C HIS A 119 -1.87 11.50 -12.78
N PRO A 120 -2.99 11.59 -13.53
CA PRO A 120 -3.32 10.60 -14.57
C PRO A 120 -2.24 10.47 -15.65
N GLU A 121 -1.47 11.53 -15.89
CA GLU A 121 -0.37 11.58 -16.86
C GLU A 121 0.84 10.73 -16.47
N LEU A 122 1.02 10.43 -15.19
CA LEU A 122 2.11 9.56 -14.70
C LEU A 122 1.74 8.08 -14.75
N VAL A 123 0.45 7.75 -14.67
CA VAL A 123 -0.05 6.41 -14.42
C VAL A 123 -0.61 5.76 -15.67
N ARG A 124 -0.15 4.53 -15.97
CA ARG A 124 -0.66 3.70 -17.04
C ARG A 124 -1.83 2.82 -16.58
N SER A 125 -1.72 2.22 -15.43
CA SER A 125 -2.80 1.44 -14.81
C SER A 125 -2.70 1.45 -13.28
N CYS A 126 -3.82 1.16 -12.62
CA CYS A 126 -3.95 1.17 -11.16
C CYS A 126 -4.35 -0.21 -10.63
N VAL A 127 -3.60 -0.76 -9.69
CA VAL A 127 -3.95 -2.01 -9.00
C VAL A 127 -4.16 -1.74 -7.51
N ILE A 128 -5.36 -2.03 -7.04
CA ILE A 128 -5.81 -1.79 -5.66
C ILE A 128 -5.99 -3.14 -4.97
N ILE A 129 -5.20 -3.39 -3.90
CA ILE A 129 -5.17 -4.65 -3.19
C ILE A 129 -5.71 -4.45 -1.77
N ASP A 130 -6.76 -5.19 -1.40
CA ASP A 130 -7.33 -5.24 -0.04
C ASP A 130 -7.47 -3.86 0.64
N SER A 131 -7.84 -2.82 -0.13
CA SER A 131 -7.87 -1.45 0.38
C SER A 131 -9.15 -1.12 1.15
N GLY A 132 -9.25 -1.61 2.38
CA GLY A 132 -10.32 -1.23 3.29
C GLY A 132 -10.38 0.27 3.58
N THR A 133 -9.26 0.99 3.41
CA THR A 133 -9.22 2.45 3.54
C THR A 133 -9.98 3.14 2.42
N LEU A 134 -9.85 2.67 1.18
CA LEU A 134 -10.59 3.23 0.03
C LEU A 134 -12.03 2.73 -0.01
N ALA A 135 -12.26 1.45 0.29
CA ALA A 135 -13.57 0.82 0.20
C ALA A 135 -14.63 1.53 1.07
N PRO A 136 -15.89 1.62 0.61
CA PRO A 136 -16.99 2.17 1.40
C PRO A 136 -17.23 1.43 2.72
N GLY A 137 -17.82 2.12 3.69
CA GLY A 137 -18.19 1.55 4.99
C GLY A 137 -17.05 1.49 6.03
N PRO A 138 -17.38 1.09 7.27
CA PRO A 138 -16.43 1.01 8.38
C PRO A 138 -15.49 -0.18 8.27
N SER A 139 -14.29 -0.07 8.83
CA SER A 139 -13.32 -1.17 8.95
C SER A 139 -13.49 -1.90 10.27
N LYS A 140 -13.19 -3.19 10.30
CA LYS A 140 -13.12 -4.00 11.53
C LYS A 140 -11.72 -4.00 12.16
N THR A 141 -10.75 -3.36 11.54
CA THR A 141 -9.35 -3.33 11.98
C THR A 141 -9.21 -2.98 13.46
N GLU A 142 -9.89 -1.92 13.93
CA GLU A 142 -9.76 -1.48 15.32
C GLU A 142 -10.28 -2.50 16.32
N TYR A 143 -11.33 -3.24 15.99
CA TYR A 143 -11.84 -4.31 16.86
C TYR A 143 -10.83 -5.44 17.02
N ILE A 144 -10.20 -5.86 15.94
CA ILE A 144 -9.18 -6.92 15.95
C ILE A 144 -7.95 -6.43 16.73
N MET A 145 -7.44 -5.24 16.40
CA MET A 145 -6.20 -4.72 16.97
C MET A 145 -6.29 -4.37 18.46
N LYS A 146 -7.48 -4.21 18.99
CA LYS A 146 -7.69 -3.98 20.43
C LYS A 146 -7.12 -5.10 21.30
N GLU A 147 -7.17 -6.34 20.81
CA GLU A 147 -6.74 -7.53 21.53
C GLU A 147 -5.24 -7.85 21.37
N ALA A 148 -4.51 -7.07 20.57
CA ALA A 148 -3.09 -7.33 20.32
C ALA A 148 -2.24 -7.24 21.61
N PRO A 149 -1.25 -8.14 21.79
CA PRO A 149 -0.39 -8.18 22.97
C PRO A 149 0.33 -6.85 23.23
N LYS A 150 0.68 -6.61 24.49
CA LYS A 150 1.49 -5.46 24.91
C LYS A 150 2.88 -5.93 25.34
N PRO A 151 3.93 -5.09 25.20
CA PRO A 151 3.89 -3.74 24.65
C PRO A 151 3.65 -3.75 23.14
N ARG A 152 2.94 -2.75 22.64
CA ARG A 152 2.76 -2.55 21.19
C ARG A 152 4.13 -2.40 20.52
N LEU A 153 4.23 -2.78 19.26
CA LEU A 153 5.46 -2.77 18.46
C LEU A 153 6.55 -3.74 18.94
N SER A 154 6.29 -4.53 19.99
CA SER A 154 7.16 -5.69 20.25
C SER A 154 7.04 -6.69 19.10
N ARG A 155 8.06 -7.52 18.92
CA ARG A 155 8.04 -8.60 17.92
C ARG A 155 6.80 -9.49 18.05
N GLU A 156 6.44 -9.84 19.29
CA GLU A 156 5.24 -10.64 19.60
C GLU A 156 3.96 -9.91 19.17
N SER A 157 3.82 -8.62 19.51
CA SER A 157 2.65 -7.82 19.13
C SER A 157 2.53 -7.70 17.61
N GLN A 158 3.62 -7.37 16.91
CA GLN A 158 3.63 -7.25 15.45
C GLN A 158 3.31 -8.58 14.76
N ARG A 159 3.92 -9.68 15.21
CA ARG A 159 3.60 -11.02 14.71
C ARG A 159 2.11 -11.35 14.89
N TRP A 160 1.58 -11.10 16.08
CA TRP A 160 0.17 -11.32 16.40
C TRP A 160 -0.75 -10.53 15.45
N CYS A 161 -0.44 -9.26 15.20
CA CYS A 161 -1.21 -8.42 14.28
C CYS A 161 -1.20 -9.01 12.86
N ILE A 162 -0.04 -9.39 12.35
CA ILE A 162 0.08 -9.99 11.01
C ILE A 162 -0.69 -11.31 10.93
N GLU A 163 -0.57 -12.19 11.95
CA GLU A 163 -1.32 -13.45 12.00
C GLU A 163 -2.84 -13.23 11.96
N HIS A 164 -3.34 -12.24 12.70
CA HIS A 164 -4.78 -11.95 12.75
C HIS A 164 -5.32 -11.19 11.52
N TYR A 165 -4.44 -10.72 10.65
CA TYR A 165 -4.79 -10.18 9.34
C TYR A 165 -4.77 -11.24 8.24
N SER A 166 -4.14 -12.37 8.49
CA SER A 166 -3.88 -13.43 7.52
C SER A 166 -4.92 -14.55 7.60
N PHE A 167 -5.11 -15.26 6.51
CA PHE A 167 -5.81 -16.53 6.48
C PHE A 167 -4.96 -17.64 7.12
N ARG A 168 -3.60 -17.60 6.87
CA ARG A 168 -2.63 -18.55 7.41
C ARG A 168 -1.30 -17.86 7.70
N PRO A 169 -0.57 -18.28 8.75
CA PRO A 169 0.68 -17.62 9.15
C PRO A 169 1.92 -18.04 8.34
N ASP A 170 1.80 -18.99 7.41
CA ASP A 170 2.94 -19.65 6.74
C ASP A 170 3.82 -18.68 5.93
N HIS A 171 3.25 -17.54 5.52
CA HIS A 171 3.95 -16.50 4.79
C HIS A 171 4.77 -15.54 5.68
N ILE A 172 4.71 -15.69 6.99
CA ILE A 172 5.39 -14.79 7.94
C ILE A 172 6.84 -15.26 8.12
N THR A 173 7.77 -14.57 7.44
CA THR A 173 9.20 -14.89 7.53
C THR A 173 9.86 -14.25 8.74
N GLN A 174 10.98 -14.85 9.20
CA GLN A 174 11.80 -14.24 10.25
C GLN A 174 12.39 -12.91 9.76
N ALA A 175 12.82 -12.85 8.49
CA ALA A 175 13.37 -11.64 7.89
C ALA A 175 12.38 -10.46 7.90
N TRP A 176 11.11 -10.74 7.61
CA TRP A 176 10.04 -9.72 7.67
C TRP A 176 9.80 -9.21 9.09
N LEU A 177 9.79 -10.14 10.08
CA LEU A 177 9.67 -9.76 11.49
C LEU A 177 10.90 -9.01 12.01
N ASP A 178 12.11 -9.39 11.57
CA ASP A 178 13.36 -8.69 11.92
C ASP A 178 13.35 -7.26 11.37
N GLU A 179 12.92 -7.07 10.12
CA GLU A 179 12.76 -5.74 9.51
C GLU A 179 11.75 -4.90 10.30
N ALA A 180 10.57 -5.44 10.58
CA ALA A 180 9.53 -4.74 11.33
C ALA A 180 10.00 -4.33 12.74
N GLU A 181 10.74 -5.21 13.43
CA GLU A 181 11.32 -4.91 14.74
C GLU A 181 12.41 -3.84 14.67
N ASN A 182 13.28 -3.89 13.65
CA ASN A 182 14.32 -2.89 13.44
C ASN A 182 13.73 -1.50 13.13
N ILE A 183 12.67 -1.45 12.30
CA ILE A 183 11.95 -0.21 12.02
C ILE A 183 11.33 0.33 13.31
N ALA A 184 10.64 -0.51 14.08
CA ALA A 184 10.00 -0.13 15.34
C ALA A 184 10.98 0.47 16.36
N LYS A 185 12.21 -0.05 16.42
CA LYS A 185 13.28 0.43 17.33
C LYS A 185 13.97 1.71 16.85
N SER A 186 13.78 2.11 15.60
CA SER A 186 14.46 3.29 15.05
C SER A 186 13.97 4.59 15.69
N THR A 187 14.87 5.53 15.98
CA THR A 187 14.54 6.84 16.54
C THR A 187 13.49 7.57 15.71
N LYS A 188 13.61 7.49 14.39
CA LYS A 188 12.64 8.06 13.42
C LYS A 188 11.23 7.55 13.65
N TYR A 189 11.09 6.22 13.77
CA TYR A 189 9.77 5.61 13.93
C TYR A 189 9.17 5.89 15.31
N GLN A 190 9.98 5.85 16.36
CA GLN A 190 9.56 6.20 17.72
C GLN A 190 9.08 7.66 17.82
N GLU A 191 9.76 8.58 17.13
CA GLU A 191 9.29 9.97 17.01
C GLU A 191 7.93 10.05 16.32
N THR A 192 7.75 9.30 15.24
CA THR A 192 6.47 9.25 14.51
C THR A 192 5.35 8.69 15.40
N VAL A 193 5.60 7.61 16.14
CA VAL A 193 4.64 7.05 17.10
C VAL A 193 4.25 8.10 18.15
N ARG A 194 5.23 8.76 18.75
CA ARG A 194 4.98 9.84 19.74
C ARG A 194 4.10 10.95 19.16
N LYS A 195 4.38 11.43 17.97
CA LYS A 195 3.57 12.47 17.32
C LYS A 195 2.14 11.98 17.03
N MET A 196 2.00 10.77 16.51
CA MET A 196 0.69 10.24 16.14
C MET A 196 -0.18 9.90 17.35
N GLU A 197 0.37 9.21 18.35
CA GLU A 197 -0.37 8.71 19.50
C GLU A 197 -0.38 9.72 20.66
N ASP A 198 0.80 10.16 21.16
CA ASP A 198 0.88 10.97 22.38
C ASP A 198 0.52 12.43 22.13
N GLU A 199 0.94 13.05 21.03
CA GLU A 199 0.58 14.42 20.65
C GLU A 199 -0.79 14.50 19.94
N GLY A 200 -1.33 13.33 19.54
CA GLY A 200 -2.68 13.19 19.02
C GLY A 200 -2.85 13.60 17.56
N LEU A 201 -1.77 13.65 16.74
CA LEU A 201 -1.87 13.94 15.30
C LEU A 201 -2.73 12.90 14.57
N LYS A 202 -2.78 11.67 15.07
CA LYS A 202 -3.61 10.61 14.49
C LYS A 202 -5.09 10.99 14.42
N SER A 203 -5.66 11.47 15.52
CA SER A 203 -7.08 11.86 15.59
C SER A 203 -7.33 13.28 15.10
N LYS A 204 -6.48 14.23 15.51
CA LYS A 204 -6.68 15.66 15.21
C LYS A 204 -6.45 15.99 13.73
N GLN A 205 -5.56 15.25 13.06
CA GLN A 205 -5.13 15.55 11.70
C GLN A 205 -5.30 14.37 10.75
N PHE A 206 -4.58 13.26 10.98
CA PHE A 206 -4.51 12.17 10.01
C PHE A 206 -5.89 11.63 9.61
N PHE A 207 -6.69 11.18 10.58
CA PHE A 207 -8.02 10.64 10.28
C PHE A 207 -9.02 11.69 9.84
N THR A 208 -8.93 12.93 10.37
CA THR A 208 -9.80 14.03 9.94
C THR A 208 -9.58 14.37 8.48
N HIS A 209 -8.32 14.52 8.06
CA HIS A 209 -7.97 14.76 6.66
C HIS A 209 -8.31 13.56 5.77
N LEU A 210 -8.02 12.34 6.25
CA LEU A 210 -8.33 11.12 5.50
C LEU A 210 -9.84 11.00 5.22
N ALA A 211 -10.71 11.33 6.17
CA ALA A 211 -12.16 11.26 5.98
C ALA A 211 -12.61 12.16 4.82
N VAL A 212 -12.17 13.42 4.80
CA VAL A 212 -12.49 14.38 3.73
C VAL A 212 -11.91 13.94 2.38
N HIS A 213 -10.64 13.56 2.37
CA HIS A 213 -9.97 13.10 1.14
C HIS A 213 -10.57 11.80 0.57
N LYS A 214 -11.00 10.89 1.44
CA LYS A 214 -11.67 9.66 1.02
C LYS A 214 -13.01 9.96 0.36
N GLU A 215 -13.80 10.82 0.95
CA GLU A 215 -15.08 11.25 0.38
C GLU A 215 -14.89 11.87 -1.01
N GLU A 216 -13.94 12.79 -1.13
CA GLU A 216 -13.59 13.40 -2.42
C GLU A 216 -13.12 12.35 -3.44
N THR A 217 -12.25 11.42 -3.02
CA THR A 217 -11.72 10.35 -3.87
C THR A 217 -12.85 9.45 -4.39
N LEU A 218 -13.77 9.03 -3.53
CA LEU A 218 -14.92 8.22 -3.94
C LEU A 218 -15.87 9.00 -4.87
N ASN A 219 -16.10 10.28 -4.59
CA ASN A 219 -16.90 11.13 -5.47
C ASN A 219 -16.26 11.27 -6.86
N TRP A 220 -14.94 11.39 -6.96
CA TRP A 220 -14.23 11.44 -8.25
C TRP A 220 -14.29 10.11 -9.00
N ILE A 221 -14.23 8.98 -8.29
CA ILE A 221 -14.43 7.65 -8.88
C ILE A 221 -15.85 7.55 -9.46
N ILE A 222 -16.88 7.90 -8.70
CA ILE A 222 -18.29 7.89 -9.14
C ILE A 222 -18.51 8.81 -10.35
N GLN A 223 -17.79 9.94 -10.41
CA GLN A 223 -17.84 10.87 -11.56
C GLN A 223 -17.04 10.37 -12.78
N GLY A 224 -16.45 9.17 -12.74
CA GLY A 224 -15.69 8.60 -13.85
C GLY A 224 -14.31 9.21 -14.09
N LYS A 225 -13.72 9.89 -13.09
CA LYS A 225 -12.39 10.48 -13.24
C LYS A 225 -11.26 9.44 -13.17
N LEU A 226 -11.51 8.23 -12.66
CA LEU A 226 -10.56 7.12 -12.69
C LEU A 226 -10.66 6.42 -14.06
N THR A 227 -9.96 6.94 -15.06
CA THR A 227 -10.06 6.49 -16.45
C THR A 227 -9.03 5.41 -16.83
N GLN A 228 -7.96 5.26 -16.07
CA GLN A 228 -6.92 4.26 -16.33
C GLN A 228 -7.47 2.85 -16.11
N PRO A 229 -6.98 1.83 -16.85
CA PRO A 229 -7.28 0.44 -16.55
C PRO A 229 -7.03 0.16 -15.07
N THR A 230 -8.05 -0.39 -14.39
CA THR A 230 -8.03 -0.57 -12.94
C THR A 230 -8.33 -2.01 -12.57
N LEU A 231 -7.46 -2.61 -11.76
CA LEU A 231 -7.65 -3.95 -11.21
C LEU A 231 -7.80 -3.89 -9.70
N LEU A 232 -8.86 -4.50 -9.18
CA LEU A 232 -9.00 -4.80 -7.76
C LEU A 232 -8.56 -6.24 -7.51
N ILE A 233 -7.69 -6.45 -6.52
CA ILE A 233 -7.36 -7.80 -6.02
C ILE A 233 -7.79 -7.86 -4.56
N TRP A 234 -8.48 -8.95 -4.20
CA TRP A 234 -9.01 -9.09 -2.85
C TRP A 234 -8.85 -10.50 -2.29
N GLY A 235 -8.35 -10.60 -1.06
CA GLY A 235 -8.34 -11.85 -0.31
C GLY A 235 -9.77 -12.23 0.10
N TYR A 236 -10.20 -13.45 -0.28
CA TYR A 236 -11.54 -13.92 0.06
C TYR A 236 -11.79 -13.94 1.58
N ASN A 237 -10.76 -14.23 2.36
CA ASN A 237 -10.80 -14.40 3.79
C ASN A 237 -10.25 -13.19 4.58
N ASP A 238 -10.14 -12.01 3.95
CA ASP A 238 -9.65 -10.81 4.65
C ASP A 238 -10.56 -10.46 5.85
N PRO A 239 -10.05 -10.52 7.09
CA PRO A 239 -10.84 -10.25 8.28
C PRO A 239 -11.00 -8.75 8.56
N THR A 240 -10.20 -7.89 7.92
CA THR A 240 -10.12 -6.45 8.17
C THR A 240 -10.76 -5.61 7.07
N ALA A 241 -10.48 -5.95 5.83
CA ALA A 241 -11.09 -5.36 4.65
C ALA A 241 -12.02 -6.39 3.98
N GLU A 242 -13.17 -6.67 4.60
CA GLU A 242 -14.08 -7.73 4.16
C GLU A 242 -14.36 -7.64 2.65
N LEU A 243 -14.36 -8.79 1.97
CA LEU A 243 -14.59 -8.90 0.52
C LEU A 243 -15.82 -8.12 0.05
N LYS A 244 -16.91 -8.13 0.82
CA LYS A 244 -18.12 -7.36 0.49
C LYS A 244 -17.84 -5.87 0.26
N ARG A 245 -16.93 -5.28 1.03
CA ARG A 245 -16.54 -3.88 0.86
C ARG A 245 -15.71 -3.68 -0.41
N GLY A 246 -14.85 -4.66 -0.74
CA GLY A 246 -14.14 -4.67 -2.02
C GLY A 246 -15.08 -4.76 -3.21
N GLN A 247 -16.13 -5.58 -3.12
CA GLN A 247 -17.15 -5.69 -4.15
C GLN A 247 -17.92 -4.37 -4.33
N MET A 248 -18.31 -3.70 -3.23
CA MET A 248 -18.92 -2.37 -3.30
C MET A 248 -18.01 -1.32 -3.97
N LEU A 249 -16.71 -1.37 -3.68
CA LEU A 249 -15.73 -0.48 -4.32
C LEU A 249 -15.63 -0.80 -5.82
N PHE A 250 -15.59 -2.08 -6.17
CA PHE A 250 -15.53 -2.51 -7.57
C PHE A 250 -16.76 -2.03 -8.36
N GLU A 251 -17.95 -2.18 -7.80
CA GLU A 251 -19.22 -1.69 -8.42
C GLU A 251 -19.13 -0.19 -8.72
N LEU A 252 -18.68 0.63 -7.74
CA LEU A 252 -18.50 2.07 -7.95
C LEU A 252 -17.51 2.41 -9.07
N ILE A 253 -16.45 1.62 -9.20
CA ILE A 253 -15.45 1.84 -10.26
C ILE A 253 -15.99 1.34 -11.60
N ALA A 254 -16.57 0.15 -11.65
CA ALA A 254 -17.01 -0.52 -12.87
C ALA A 254 -18.18 0.23 -13.57
N ASP A 255 -19.04 0.87 -12.80
CA ASP A 255 -20.14 1.68 -13.35
C ASP A 255 -19.64 2.85 -14.22
N ALA A 256 -18.43 3.35 -13.94
CA ALA A 256 -17.87 4.51 -14.62
C ALA A 256 -16.62 4.20 -15.47
N ASN A 257 -15.94 3.07 -15.21
CA ASN A 257 -14.70 2.67 -15.89
C ASN A 257 -14.84 1.25 -16.49
N PRO A 258 -15.12 1.13 -17.80
CA PRO A 258 -15.30 -0.17 -18.47
C PRO A 258 -14.00 -1.01 -18.54
N ASN A 259 -12.85 -0.42 -18.26
CA ASN A 259 -11.55 -1.10 -18.23
C ASN A 259 -11.17 -1.53 -16.80
N SER A 260 -12.16 -1.80 -15.95
CA SER A 260 -11.94 -2.28 -14.60
C SER A 260 -12.19 -3.78 -14.49
N GLU A 261 -11.40 -4.42 -13.62
CA GLU A 261 -11.48 -5.85 -13.35
C GLU A 261 -11.38 -6.09 -11.84
N MET A 262 -11.96 -7.20 -11.37
CA MET A 262 -11.78 -7.66 -10.00
C MET A 262 -11.35 -9.13 -9.98
N HIS A 263 -10.30 -9.42 -9.20
CA HIS A 263 -9.83 -10.78 -8.96
C HIS A 263 -9.88 -11.11 -7.47
N ILE A 264 -10.53 -12.22 -7.12
CA ILE A 264 -10.66 -12.68 -5.74
C ILE A 264 -9.73 -13.88 -5.54
N ILE A 265 -8.82 -13.77 -4.58
CA ILE A 265 -7.88 -14.84 -4.24
C ILE A 265 -8.46 -15.62 -3.06
N ASN A 266 -8.79 -16.90 -3.29
CA ASN A 266 -9.29 -17.78 -2.25
C ASN A 266 -8.15 -18.24 -1.33
N ARG A 267 -8.47 -18.57 -0.07
CA ARG A 267 -7.51 -18.99 0.97
C ARG A 267 -6.41 -17.94 1.21
N ALA A 268 -6.80 -16.69 1.21
CA ALA A 268 -5.96 -15.54 1.45
C ALA A 268 -6.70 -14.49 2.28
N GLY A 269 -6.02 -13.94 3.26
CA GLY A 269 -6.45 -12.83 4.10
C GLY A 269 -6.00 -11.48 3.54
N HIS A 270 -5.66 -10.56 4.43
CA HIS A 270 -5.27 -9.19 4.08
C HIS A 270 -3.95 -9.11 3.29
N PHE A 271 -3.07 -10.09 3.43
CA PHE A 271 -1.80 -10.15 2.69
C PHE A 271 -1.88 -11.14 1.53
N CYS A 272 -2.94 -11.07 0.71
CA CYS A 272 -3.23 -12.04 -0.34
C CYS A 272 -2.05 -12.23 -1.32
N TYR A 273 -1.25 -11.20 -1.58
CA TYR A 273 -0.05 -11.23 -2.42
C TYR A 273 1.13 -11.99 -1.78
N ARG A 274 1.13 -12.16 -0.44
CA ARG A 274 2.11 -12.96 0.30
C ARG A 274 1.62 -14.38 0.55
N GLU A 275 0.32 -14.54 0.80
CA GLU A 275 -0.28 -15.83 1.13
C GLU A 275 -0.47 -16.72 -0.11
N GLN A 276 -0.66 -16.12 -1.29
CA GLN A 276 -0.82 -16.81 -2.58
C GLN A 276 0.03 -16.12 -3.67
N PRO A 277 1.37 -16.08 -3.49
CA PRO A 277 2.24 -15.23 -4.32
C PRO A 277 2.26 -15.62 -5.79
N GLU A 278 2.20 -16.92 -6.12
CA GLU A 278 2.21 -17.39 -7.51
C GLU A 278 0.94 -16.91 -8.24
N THR A 279 -0.23 -17.08 -7.62
CA THR A 279 -1.51 -16.64 -8.18
C THR A 279 -1.50 -15.12 -8.36
N PHE A 280 -1.07 -14.39 -7.34
CA PHE A 280 -0.98 -12.93 -7.39
C PHE A 280 -0.05 -12.46 -8.53
N ASN A 281 1.15 -13.02 -8.63
CA ASN A 281 2.13 -12.64 -9.65
C ASN A 281 1.62 -12.92 -11.07
N GLN A 282 0.90 -14.03 -11.29
CA GLN A 282 0.28 -14.35 -12.58
C GLN A 282 -0.83 -13.34 -12.94
N VAL A 283 -1.67 -12.97 -11.98
CA VAL A 283 -2.73 -11.97 -12.17
C VAL A 283 -2.14 -10.61 -12.54
N ILE A 284 -1.11 -10.15 -11.80
CA ILE A 284 -0.42 -8.89 -12.12
C ILE A 284 0.19 -8.94 -13.51
N LYS A 285 0.91 -10.03 -13.85
CA LYS A 285 1.56 -10.18 -15.16
C LYS A 285 0.53 -10.08 -16.29
N GLY A 286 -0.55 -10.86 -16.22
CA GLY A 286 -1.59 -10.85 -17.25
C GLY A 286 -2.26 -9.49 -17.42
N PHE A 287 -2.56 -8.79 -16.31
CA PHE A 287 -3.16 -7.46 -16.35
C PHE A 287 -2.23 -6.41 -16.96
N VAL A 288 -0.97 -6.38 -16.54
CA VAL A 288 0.03 -5.42 -17.05
C VAL A 288 0.28 -5.64 -18.54
N GLU A 289 0.47 -6.90 -18.98
CA GLU A 289 0.66 -7.24 -20.40
C GLU A 289 -0.55 -6.83 -21.26
N LYS A 290 -1.77 -7.03 -20.77
CA LYS A 290 -3.00 -6.54 -21.42
C LYS A 290 -2.98 -5.02 -21.58
N CYS A 291 -2.65 -4.28 -20.51
CA CYS A 291 -2.56 -2.82 -20.55
C CYS A 291 -1.44 -2.31 -21.47
N ALA A 292 -0.33 -3.04 -21.60
CA ALA A 292 0.78 -2.69 -22.49
C ALA A 292 0.44 -2.89 -23.97
N GLY A 293 -0.35 -3.91 -24.31
CA GLY A 293 -0.77 -4.21 -25.69
C GLY A 293 -1.90 -3.34 -26.23
N SER A 294 -2.61 -2.62 -25.37
CA SER A 294 -3.69 -1.68 -25.76
C SER A 294 -3.10 -0.33 -26.13
N LYS A 295 -2.51 -0.22 -27.34
CA LYS A 295 -2.04 1.04 -27.95
C LYS A 295 -3.05 1.57 -28.94
#